data_21ea11cdb2d8f7f29bbade2191adcb5f
#
_entry.id   21ea11cdb2d8f7f29bbade2191adcb5f
#
_cell.length_a   1.000
_cell.length_b   1.000
_cell.length_c   1.000
_cell.angle_alpha   90.00
_cell.angle_beta   90.00
_cell.angle_gamma   90.00
#
_symmetry.space_group_name_H-M   'P 1'
#
loop_
_entity.id
_entity.type
_entity.pdbx_description
1 polymer ?
#
loop_
_entity_poly.entity_id
_entity_poly.type
_entity_poly.pdbx_seq_one_letter_code
_entity_poly.pdbx_strand_id
1 'polypeptide(L)'
;MSLDKIKRNKTTKKYLDKNPLCRYSMNFRVKVKNYLTRGIFPRKNSDLLDILGISLEGYKAYLEMQFDEGMSWHNNTKKGWHIDHIIPTSKAKDLNELKQLLHYTNTQPLWAKENLKKYKNDQTDIKKAI
;
A
#
# COMPACT_ATOMS: atom_id res chain seq x y z
N MET A 1 0.80 13.59 23.36
CA MET A 1 0.54 13.88 21.92
C MET A 1 0.61 15.37 21.69
N SER A 2 1.28 15.79 20.65
CA SER A 2 1.29 17.21 20.26
C SER A 2 -0.04 17.59 19.61
N LEU A 3 -0.43 18.86 19.73
CA LEU A 3 -1.62 19.41 19.09
C LEU A 3 -1.61 19.19 17.58
N ASP A 4 -0.45 19.26 16.95
CA ASP A 4 -0.27 19.06 15.51
C ASP A 4 -0.64 17.64 15.07
N LYS A 5 -0.32 16.65 15.88
CA LYS A 5 -0.67 15.25 15.61
C LYS A 5 -2.17 15.03 15.69
N ILE A 6 -2.84 15.67 16.65
CA ILE A 6 -4.30 15.61 16.78
C ILE A 6 -4.98 16.26 15.57
N LYS A 7 -4.51 17.42 15.11
CA LYS A 7 -5.02 18.11 13.92
C LYS A 7 -4.86 17.27 12.66
N ARG A 8 -3.68 16.65 12.46
CA ARG A 8 -3.43 15.77 11.31
C ARG A 8 -4.37 14.56 11.30
N ASN A 9 -4.59 13.95 12.46
CA ASN A 9 -5.50 12.79 12.55
C ASN A 9 -6.94 13.17 12.20
N LYS A 10 -7.42 14.34 12.63
CA LYS A 10 -8.76 14.85 12.30
C LYS A 10 -8.89 15.14 10.81
N THR A 11 -7.87 15.76 10.20
CA THR A 11 -7.85 16.10 8.77
C THR A 11 -7.82 14.83 7.93
N THR A 12 -7.00 13.85 8.31
CA THR A 12 -6.91 12.56 7.63
C THR A 12 -8.24 11.81 7.71
N LYS A 13 -8.87 11.79 8.88
CA LYS A 13 -10.17 11.15 9.05
C LYS A 13 -11.22 11.79 8.14
N LYS A 14 -11.29 13.13 8.11
CA LYS A 14 -12.21 13.85 7.22
C LYS A 14 -12.02 13.48 5.76
N TYR A 15 -10.76 13.42 5.32
CA TYR A 15 -10.43 13.05 3.95
C TYR A 15 -10.90 11.63 3.64
N LEU A 16 -10.61 10.67 4.52
CA LEU A 16 -10.96 9.27 4.33
C LEU A 16 -12.46 9.03 4.36
N ASP A 17 -13.20 9.78 5.19
CA ASP A 17 -14.66 9.69 5.25
C ASP A 17 -15.31 10.13 3.92
N LYS A 18 -14.67 11.08 3.20
CA LYS A 18 -15.13 11.54 1.89
C LYS A 18 -14.60 10.71 0.73
N ASN A 19 -13.62 9.83 0.98
CA ASN A 19 -12.96 9.03 -0.04
C ASN A 19 -12.96 7.55 0.35
N PRO A 20 -14.12 6.87 0.23
CA PRO A 20 -14.27 5.49 0.72
C PRO A 20 -13.33 4.48 0.06
N LEU A 21 -12.97 4.67 -1.21
CA LEU A 21 -12.01 3.78 -1.87
C LEU A 21 -10.62 3.92 -1.27
N CYS A 22 -10.19 5.15 -0.99
CA CYS A 22 -8.91 5.41 -0.34
C CYS A 22 -8.88 4.80 1.06
N ARG A 23 -9.97 4.95 1.82
CA ARG A 23 -10.12 4.35 3.15
C ARG A 23 -10.00 2.83 3.09
N TYR A 24 -10.70 2.20 2.16
CA TYR A 24 -10.65 0.76 1.97
C TYR A 24 -9.21 0.28 1.67
N SER A 25 -8.54 0.95 0.74
CA SER A 25 -7.17 0.65 0.37
C SER A 25 -6.21 0.77 1.56
N MET A 26 -6.31 1.85 2.33
CA MET A 26 -5.46 2.06 3.52
C MET A 26 -5.69 0.99 4.57
N ASN A 27 -6.94 0.65 4.87
CA ASN A 27 -7.27 -0.38 5.85
C ASN A 27 -6.72 -1.74 5.43
N PHE A 28 -6.84 -2.08 4.16
CA PHE A 28 -6.30 -3.31 3.60
C PHE A 28 -4.77 -3.36 3.77
N ARG A 29 -4.07 -2.30 3.35
CA ARG A 29 -2.61 -2.21 3.42
C ARG A 29 -2.08 -2.30 4.84
N VAL A 30 -2.73 -1.65 5.79
CA VAL A 30 -2.33 -1.67 7.21
C VAL A 30 -2.41 -3.10 7.75
N LYS A 31 -3.47 -3.83 7.45
CA LYS A 31 -3.64 -5.21 7.90
C LYS A 31 -2.55 -6.12 7.34
N VAL A 32 -2.26 -5.99 6.06
CA VAL A 32 -1.20 -6.77 5.40
C VAL A 32 0.17 -6.41 6.00
N LYS A 33 0.47 -5.13 6.14
CA LYS A 33 1.75 -4.67 6.69
C LYS A 33 1.95 -5.12 8.13
N ASN A 34 0.92 -5.11 8.95
CA ASN A 34 1.01 -5.58 10.34
C ASN A 34 1.39 -7.06 10.41
N TYR A 35 0.87 -7.88 9.50
CA TYR A 35 1.31 -9.27 9.42
C TYR A 35 2.78 -9.36 8.98
N LEU A 36 3.15 -8.67 7.90
CA LEU A 36 4.48 -8.77 7.30
C LEU A 36 5.59 -8.30 8.23
N THR A 37 5.34 -7.24 9.00
CA THR A 37 6.36 -6.61 9.87
C THR A 37 6.30 -7.07 11.31
N ARG A 38 5.13 -7.49 11.81
CA ARG A 38 4.93 -7.82 13.23
C ARG A 38 4.37 -9.23 13.46
N GLY A 39 4.01 -9.94 12.41
CA GLY A 39 3.39 -11.25 12.53
C GLY A 39 1.98 -11.24 13.10
N ILE A 40 1.30 -10.09 13.07
CA ILE A 40 -0.06 -9.96 13.58
C ILE A 40 -1.04 -10.36 12.49
N PHE A 41 -1.76 -11.47 12.72
CA PHE A 41 -2.81 -11.91 11.80
C PHE A 41 -3.99 -10.94 11.85
N PRO A 42 -4.56 -10.57 10.69
CA PRO A 42 -5.76 -9.77 10.67
C PRO A 42 -6.92 -10.53 11.32
N ARG A 43 -7.78 -9.80 12.01
CA ARG A 43 -9.01 -10.39 12.56
C ARG A 43 -9.82 -10.98 11.42
N LYS A 44 -10.70 -11.94 11.73
CA LYS A 44 -11.59 -12.60 10.76
C LYS A 44 -12.08 -11.61 9.71
N ASN A 45 -11.39 -11.56 8.61
CA ASN A 45 -11.78 -10.78 7.47
C ASN A 45 -11.63 -11.70 6.27
N SER A 46 -12.73 -12.35 5.94
CA SER A 46 -12.79 -13.34 4.89
C SER A 46 -12.32 -12.82 3.53
N ASP A 47 -12.44 -11.51 3.29
CA ASP A 47 -12.18 -10.94 1.97
C ASP A 47 -10.69 -10.66 1.71
N LEU A 48 -9.88 -10.47 2.75
CA LEU A 48 -8.49 -10.05 2.58
C LEU A 48 -7.68 -11.05 1.76
N LEU A 49 -7.76 -12.34 2.09
CA LEU A 49 -7.00 -13.37 1.36
C LEU A 49 -7.50 -13.56 -0.05
N ASP A 50 -8.81 -13.46 -0.27
CA ASP A 50 -9.40 -13.56 -1.60
C ASP A 50 -8.94 -12.41 -2.49
N ILE A 51 -8.90 -11.19 -1.95
CA ILE A 51 -8.48 -10.00 -2.68
C ILE A 51 -6.97 -10.05 -2.95
N LEU A 52 -6.18 -10.41 -1.93
CA LEU A 52 -4.73 -10.53 -2.07
C LEU A 52 -4.36 -11.64 -3.06
N GLY A 53 -5.11 -12.73 -3.08
CA GLY A 53 -4.93 -13.84 -4.02
C GLY A 53 -3.86 -14.84 -3.63
N ILE A 54 -3.30 -14.72 -2.43
CA ILE A 54 -2.24 -15.60 -1.92
C ILE A 54 -2.31 -15.59 -0.39
N SER A 55 -1.78 -16.63 0.26
CA SER A 55 -1.66 -16.61 1.72
C SER A 55 -0.70 -15.51 2.17
N LEU A 56 -0.83 -15.05 3.41
CA LEU A 56 0.07 -14.03 3.94
C LEU A 56 1.53 -14.52 4.00
N GLU A 57 1.73 -15.79 4.32
CA GLU A 57 3.07 -16.41 4.31
C GLU A 57 3.64 -16.45 2.90
N GLY A 58 2.82 -16.82 1.92
CA GLY A 58 3.20 -16.82 0.51
C GLY A 58 3.51 -15.43 0.00
N TYR A 59 2.75 -14.43 0.45
CA TYR A 59 2.98 -13.05 0.06
C TYR A 59 4.32 -12.53 0.61
N LYS A 60 4.62 -12.86 1.86
CA LYS A 60 5.91 -12.51 2.45
C LYS A 60 7.07 -13.09 1.63
N ALA A 61 6.99 -14.37 1.27
CA ALA A 61 7.99 -15.02 0.42
C ALA A 61 8.07 -14.38 -0.96
N TYR A 62 6.93 -14.04 -1.55
CA TYR A 62 6.85 -13.37 -2.86
C TYR A 62 7.60 -12.04 -2.86
N LEU A 63 7.44 -11.22 -1.83
CA LEU A 63 8.15 -9.96 -1.69
C LEU A 63 9.64 -10.16 -1.43
N GLU A 64 9.99 -11.09 -0.53
CA GLU A 64 11.39 -11.39 -0.19
C GLU A 64 12.18 -11.85 -1.41
N MET A 65 11.57 -12.62 -2.30
CA MET A 65 12.21 -13.05 -3.55
C MET A 65 12.59 -11.89 -4.47
N GLN A 66 11.94 -10.74 -4.30
CA GLN A 66 12.17 -9.55 -5.11
C GLN A 66 13.04 -8.51 -4.39
N PHE A 67 13.50 -8.79 -3.18
CA PHE A 67 14.31 -7.83 -2.42
C PHE A 67 15.60 -7.51 -3.16
N ASP A 68 15.86 -6.22 -3.32
CA ASP A 68 17.17 -5.75 -3.76
C ASP A 68 18.18 -5.87 -2.61
N GLU A 69 19.45 -5.83 -2.94
CA GLU A 69 20.52 -5.81 -1.94
C GLU A 69 20.27 -4.71 -0.92
N GLY A 70 20.30 -5.06 0.36
CA GLY A 70 20.07 -4.13 1.46
C GLY A 70 18.62 -4.07 1.96
N MET A 71 17.67 -4.62 1.23
CA MET A 71 16.28 -4.68 1.70
C MET A 71 16.09 -5.75 2.76
N SER A 72 15.39 -5.39 3.83
CA SER A 72 14.96 -6.32 4.88
C SER A 72 13.65 -5.81 5.50
N TRP A 73 13.03 -6.61 6.34
CA TRP A 73 11.83 -6.17 7.04
C TRP A 73 12.11 -5.07 8.07
N HIS A 74 13.37 -4.90 8.47
CA HIS A 74 13.78 -3.84 9.40
C HIS A 74 13.75 -2.47 8.75
N ASN A 75 13.94 -2.38 7.44
CA ASN A 75 13.96 -1.10 6.73
C ASN A 75 12.77 -0.89 5.80
N ASN A 76 11.67 -1.63 6.02
CA ASN A 76 10.37 -1.32 5.44
C ASN A 76 9.77 -0.12 6.21
N THR A 77 10.32 1.05 5.95
CA THR A 77 10.04 2.30 6.66
C THR A 77 9.87 3.43 5.66
N LYS A 78 9.43 4.59 6.15
CA LYS A 78 9.20 5.77 5.32
C LYS A 78 10.41 6.15 4.45
N LYS A 79 11.63 6.00 4.97
CA LYS A 79 12.88 6.34 4.27
C LYS A 79 13.55 5.14 3.59
N GLY A 80 13.12 3.93 3.90
CA GLY A 80 13.68 2.71 3.37
C GLY A 80 13.00 2.27 2.08
N TRP A 81 12.34 1.10 2.11
CA TRP A 81 11.60 0.60 0.96
C TRP A 81 10.12 0.50 1.30
N HIS A 82 9.31 0.52 0.26
CA HIS A 82 7.85 0.44 0.36
C HIS A 82 7.32 -0.71 -0.48
N ILE A 83 6.14 -1.21 -0.11
CA ILE A 83 5.35 -2.05 -1.00
C ILE A 83 4.69 -1.12 -2.01
N ASP A 84 5.12 -1.20 -3.26
CA ASP A 84 4.62 -0.37 -4.34
C ASP A 84 3.56 -1.13 -5.14
N HIS A 85 2.48 -0.45 -5.50
CA HIS A 85 1.50 -0.97 -6.45
C HIS A 85 1.93 -0.54 -7.85
N ILE A 86 2.22 -1.52 -8.70
CA ILE A 86 2.74 -1.28 -10.07
C ILE A 86 1.79 -0.35 -10.82
N ILE A 87 0.50 -0.69 -10.82
CA ILE A 87 -0.56 0.22 -11.24
C ILE A 87 -1.10 0.88 -9.97
N PRO A 88 -1.02 2.20 -9.85
CA PRO A 88 -1.44 2.89 -8.62
C PRO A 88 -2.92 2.62 -8.29
N THR A 89 -3.19 2.36 -7.01
CA THR A 89 -4.56 2.12 -6.54
C THR A 89 -5.47 3.32 -6.73
N SER A 90 -4.90 4.53 -6.82
CA SER A 90 -5.64 5.75 -7.09
C SER A 90 -6.31 5.78 -8.48
N LYS A 91 -5.89 4.89 -9.39
CA LYS A 91 -6.50 4.76 -10.71
C LYS A 91 -7.81 3.98 -10.70
N ALA A 92 -8.14 3.31 -9.60
CA ALA A 92 -9.40 2.57 -9.48
C ALA A 92 -10.59 3.52 -9.46
N LYS A 93 -11.58 3.25 -10.30
CA LYS A 93 -12.80 4.06 -10.40
C LYS A 93 -13.88 3.56 -9.45
N ASP A 94 -13.85 2.29 -9.09
CA ASP A 94 -14.82 1.66 -8.21
C ASP A 94 -14.14 0.59 -7.34
N LEU A 95 -14.90 0.00 -6.43
CA LEU A 95 -14.38 -1.00 -5.51
C LEU A 95 -13.88 -2.26 -6.23
N ASN A 96 -14.55 -2.66 -7.29
CA ASN A 96 -14.16 -3.85 -8.04
C ASN A 96 -12.78 -3.67 -8.68
N GLU A 97 -12.54 -2.52 -9.32
CA GLU A 97 -11.23 -2.19 -9.87
C GLU A 97 -10.16 -2.09 -8.77
N LEU A 98 -10.50 -1.49 -7.63
CA LEU A 98 -9.58 -1.40 -6.50
C LEU A 98 -9.14 -2.77 -6.00
N LYS A 99 -10.08 -3.70 -5.86
CA LYS A 99 -9.77 -5.07 -5.44
C LYS A 99 -8.81 -5.75 -6.40
N GLN A 100 -8.96 -5.53 -7.69
CA GLN A 100 -8.03 -6.06 -8.69
C GLN A 100 -6.63 -5.47 -8.54
N LEU A 101 -6.53 -4.17 -8.23
CA LEU A 101 -5.24 -3.50 -8.03
C LEU A 101 -4.57 -3.85 -6.70
N LEU A 102 -5.32 -4.36 -5.73
CA LEU A 102 -4.78 -4.82 -4.44
C LEU A 102 -4.24 -6.26 -4.50
N HIS A 103 -4.41 -6.95 -5.61
CA HIS A 103 -3.90 -8.31 -5.80
C HIS A 103 -2.37 -8.34 -5.72
N TYR A 104 -1.81 -9.41 -5.17
CA TYR A 104 -0.37 -9.51 -4.91
C TYR A 104 0.48 -9.32 -6.18
N THR A 105 -0.02 -9.76 -7.33
CA THR A 105 0.71 -9.64 -8.60
C THR A 105 0.92 -8.21 -9.05
N ASN A 106 0.16 -7.26 -8.49
CA ASN A 106 0.31 -5.83 -8.77
C ASN A 106 1.21 -5.13 -7.75
N THR A 107 2.03 -5.89 -7.00
CA THR A 107 2.87 -5.32 -5.95
C THR A 107 4.33 -5.73 -6.11
N GLN A 108 5.21 -4.89 -5.62
CA GLN A 108 6.66 -5.11 -5.63
C GLN A 108 7.30 -4.31 -4.50
N PRO A 109 8.47 -4.76 -3.98
CA PRO A 109 9.25 -3.89 -3.09
C PRO A 109 9.98 -2.85 -3.93
N LEU A 110 9.96 -1.59 -3.46
CA LEU A 110 10.59 -0.49 -4.18
C LEU A 110 11.20 0.48 -3.18
N TRP A 111 12.45 0.92 -3.42
CA TRP A 111 13.08 1.93 -2.58
C TRP A 111 12.30 3.23 -2.60
N ALA A 112 12.27 3.92 -1.46
CA ALA A 112 11.50 5.16 -1.30
C ALA A 112 11.87 6.20 -2.37
N LYS A 113 13.16 6.32 -2.73
CA LYS A 113 13.62 7.22 -3.79
C LYS A 113 13.01 6.89 -5.14
N GLU A 114 12.99 5.61 -5.49
CA GLU A 114 12.46 5.14 -6.77
C GLU A 114 10.93 5.29 -6.82
N ASN A 115 10.28 5.04 -5.69
CA ASN A 115 8.85 5.23 -5.56
C ASN A 115 8.46 6.70 -5.77
N LEU A 116 9.23 7.62 -5.21
CA LEU A 116 9.01 9.06 -5.41
C LEU A 116 9.20 9.47 -6.88
N LYS A 117 10.23 8.96 -7.55
CA LYS A 117 10.47 9.21 -8.98
C LYS A 117 9.31 8.70 -9.82
N LYS A 118 8.83 7.51 -9.53
CA LYS A 118 7.68 6.90 -10.21
C LYS A 118 6.44 7.79 -10.08
N TYR A 119 6.16 8.26 -8.87
CA TYR A 119 5.03 9.16 -8.61
C TYR A 119 5.14 10.45 -9.44
N LYS A 120 6.31 11.08 -9.48
CA LYS A 120 6.54 12.30 -10.25
C LYS A 120 6.38 12.06 -11.76
N ASN A 121 6.85 10.94 -12.27
CA ASN A 121 6.70 10.59 -13.67
C ASN A 121 5.23 10.36 -14.05
N ASP A 122 4.47 9.66 -13.21
CA ASP A 122 3.04 9.46 -13.42
C ASP A 122 2.31 10.79 -13.48
N GLN A 123 2.63 11.74 -12.60
CA GLN A 123 2.03 13.09 -12.62
C GLN A 123 2.40 13.84 -13.88
N THR A 124 3.62 13.73 -14.35
CA THR A 124 4.10 14.37 -15.58
C THR A 124 3.36 13.81 -16.80
N ASP A 125 3.20 12.50 -16.88
CA ASP A 125 2.50 11.84 -17.97
C ASP A 125 1.02 12.28 -18.02
N ILE A 126 0.36 12.37 -16.87
CA ILE A 126 -1.02 12.88 -16.78
C ILE A 126 -1.10 14.30 -17.30
N LYS A 127 -0.15 15.17 -16.93
CA LYS A 127 -0.09 16.57 -17.40
C LYS A 127 0.17 16.67 -18.91
N LYS A 128 0.98 15.75 -19.46
CA LYS A 128 1.26 15.71 -20.90
C LYS A 128 0.06 15.22 -21.72
N ALA A 129 -0.78 14.38 -21.13
CA ALA A 129 -1.97 13.82 -21.78
C ALA A 129 -3.13 14.83 -21.87
N ILE A 130 -3.05 15.93 -21.15
CA ILE A 130 -4.03 17.02 -21.18
C ILE A 130 -3.57 18.09 -22.18
#